data_b05f4b322df7ee70e68723fd92617bc1
#
_entry.id   b05f4b322df7ee70e68723fd92617bc1
#
_cell.length_a   1.000
_cell.length_b   1.000
_cell.length_c   1.000
_cell.angle_alpha   90.00
_cell.angle_beta   90.00
_cell.angle_gamma   90.00
#
_symmetry.space_group_name_H-M   'P 1'
#
loop_
_entity.id
_entity.type
_entity.pdbx_description
1 polymer ?
#
loop_
_entity_poly.entity_id
_entity_poly.type
_entity_poly.pdbx_seq_one_letter_code
_entity_poly.pdbx_strand_id
1 'polypeptide(L)'
;MTPFAGLFFATPTLAASAAAGAAAGGGAPADLVLRHGQIYTVDAARSWAESIAVAGDRIVFVGADRDVAGFIGPQTRVVDLGGRFVLPGFQDRHAHPLSGGVELTQCD
;
A
#
# COMPACT_ATOMS: atom_id res chain seq x y z
N MET A 1 -18.88 49.91 -38.74
CA MET A 1 -17.59 49.54 -38.12
C MET A 1 -17.90 48.77 -36.84
N THR A 2 -17.99 47.49 -36.92
CA THR A 2 -18.25 46.61 -35.75
C THR A 2 -16.94 45.94 -35.35
N PRO A 3 -16.50 45.98 -34.09
CA PRO A 3 -15.35 45.22 -33.65
C PRO A 3 -15.77 43.79 -33.33
N PHE A 4 -15.05 42.86 -33.90
CA PHE A 4 -15.13 41.41 -33.63
C PHE A 4 -14.67 41.16 -32.19
N ALA A 5 -15.57 40.62 -31.35
CA ALA A 5 -15.23 40.10 -30.05
C ALA A 5 -14.70 38.68 -30.23
N GLY A 6 -13.41 38.48 -30.01
CA GLY A 6 -12.76 37.18 -30.00
C GLY A 6 -13.20 36.35 -28.77
N LEU A 7 -13.83 35.22 -29.04
CA LEU A 7 -14.22 34.27 -28.01
C LEU A 7 -13.01 33.39 -27.65
N PHE A 8 -12.38 33.67 -26.51
CA PHE A 8 -11.35 32.80 -25.95
C PHE A 8 -11.99 31.57 -25.31
N PHE A 9 -11.87 30.46 -25.98
CA PHE A 9 -12.16 29.16 -25.36
C PHE A 9 -11.01 28.80 -24.41
N ALA A 10 -11.25 28.94 -23.13
CA ALA A 10 -10.39 28.38 -22.12
C ALA A 10 -10.69 26.87 -22.01
N THR A 11 -9.76 26.05 -22.44
CA THR A 11 -9.80 24.61 -22.19
C THR A 11 -9.52 24.33 -20.72
N PRO A 12 -10.40 23.65 -19.98
CA PRO A 12 -10.06 23.21 -18.63
C PRO A 12 -9.06 22.05 -18.73
N THR A 13 -7.84 22.32 -18.31
CA THR A 13 -6.86 21.26 -18.06
C THR A 13 -7.35 20.45 -16.86
N LEU A 14 -7.85 19.26 -17.12
CA LEU A 14 -8.14 18.28 -16.09
C LEU A 14 -6.81 17.82 -15.50
N ALA A 15 -6.41 18.42 -14.40
CA ALA A 15 -5.38 17.87 -13.55
C ALA A 15 -5.97 16.63 -12.87
N ALA A 16 -5.59 15.47 -13.36
CA ALA A 16 -5.84 14.21 -12.67
C ALA A 16 -4.99 14.22 -11.38
N SER A 17 -5.60 14.71 -10.31
CA SER A 17 -5.12 14.48 -8.96
C SER A 17 -5.31 13.01 -8.64
N ALA A 18 -4.24 12.24 -8.71
CA ALA A 18 -4.16 10.94 -8.06
C ALA A 18 -4.23 11.18 -6.55
N ALA A 19 -5.44 11.26 -6.02
CA ALA A 19 -5.68 11.19 -4.61
C ALA A 19 -5.35 9.75 -4.19
N ALA A 20 -4.11 9.54 -3.73
CA ALA A 20 -3.83 8.45 -2.82
C ALA A 20 -4.78 8.68 -1.64
N GLY A 21 -5.83 7.89 -1.57
CA GLY A 21 -6.82 7.97 -0.52
C GLY A 21 -6.16 7.64 0.81
N ALA A 22 -5.64 8.65 1.47
CA ALA A 22 -5.42 8.59 2.89
C ALA A 22 -6.83 8.54 3.50
N ALA A 23 -7.28 7.36 3.83
CA ALA A 23 -8.42 7.21 4.71
C ALA A 23 -8.02 7.85 6.04
N ALA A 24 -8.42 9.10 6.24
CA ALA A 24 -8.42 9.73 7.55
C ALA A 24 -9.48 8.98 8.36
N GLY A 25 -9.09 7.82 8.86
CA GLY A 25 -9.94 6.96 9.65
C GLY A 25 -9.99 7.48 11.09
N GLY A 26 -11.05 8.14 11.45
CA GLY A 26 -11.53 8.14 12.82
C GLY A 26 -12.11 6.77 13.16
N GLY A 27 -11.37 5.70 12.89
CA GLY A 27 -11.72 4.34 13.20
C GLY A 27 -11.14 3.92 14.56
N ALA A 28 -11.63 2.76 15.05
CA ALA A 28 -11.11 2.12 16.25
C ALA A 28 -9.60 1.90 16.10
N PRO A 29 -8.81 1.95 17.21
CA PRO A 29 -7.41 1.66 17.21
C PRO A 29 -7.12 0.29 16.59
N ALA A 30 -6.00 0.17 15.90
CA ALA A 30 -5.56 -1.10 15.36
C ALA A 30 -4.99 -2.00 16.47
N ASP A 31 -5.01 -3.32 16.25
CA ASP A 31 -4.41 -4.28 17.17
C ASP A 31 -2.89 -4.34 17.00
N LEU A 32 -2.44 -4.19 15.78
CA LEU A 32 -1.02 -4.26 15.41
C LEU A 32 -0.68 -3.15 14.43
N VAL A 33 0.41 -2.46 14.69
CA VAL A 33 1.00 -1.48 13.77
C VAL A 33 2.46 -1.85 13.51
N LEU A 34 2.81 -1.98 12.25
CA LEU A 34 4.19 -2.11 11.77
C LEU A 34 4.65 -0.74 11.29
N ARG A 35 5.84 -0.29 11.69
CA ARG A 35 6.38 1.03 11.32
C ARG A 35 7.83 0.93 10.85
N HIS A 36 8.27 2.00 10.18
CA HIS A 36 9.64 2.15 9.70
C HIS A 36 10.11 0.98 8.82
N GLY A 37 9.23 0.47 7.96
CA GLY A 37 9.52 -0.60 7.02
C GLY A 37 9.70 -0.11 5.59
N GLN A 38 10.15 -1.03 4.74
CA GLN A 38 10.09 -0.91 3.29
C GLN A 38 9.06 -1.92 2.79
N ILE A 39 7.83 -1.46 2.65
CA ILE A 39 6.68 -2.30 2.36
C ILE A 39 6.33 -2.19 0.88
N TYR A 40 6.48 -3.29 0.15
CA TYR A 40 6.07 -3.35 -1.25
C TYR A 40 4.65 -3.87 -1.34
N THR A 41 3.73 -3.04 -1.83
CA THR A 41 2.29 -3.33 -1.76
C THR A 41 1.80 -4.31 -2.81
N VAL A 42 2.58 -4.53 -3.88
CA VAL A 42 2.23 -5.42 -5.01
C VAL A 42 0.89 -5.05 -5.65
N ASP A 43 0.47 -3.80 -5.51
CA ASP A 43 -0.69 -3.26 -6.20
C ASP A 43 -0.36 -2.89 -7.67
N ALA A 44 -1.38 -2.50 -8.42
CA ALA A 44 -1.20 -2.13 -9.82
C ALA A 44 -0.23 -0.96 -10.02
N ALA A 45 -0.11 -0.07 -9.04
CA ALA A 45 0.82 1.05 -9.03
C ALA A 45 2.23 0.66 -8.57
N ARG A 46 2.43 -0.58 -8.06
CA ARG A 46 3.70 -1.06 -7.49
C ARG A 46 4.25 -0.09 -6.45
N SER A 47 3.38 0.32 -5.56
CA SER A 47 3.65 1.36 -4.57
C SER A 47 4.53 0.85 -3.43
N TRP A 48 5.19 1.80 -2.77
CA TRP A 48 5.93 1.56 -1.54
C TRP A 48 5.25 2.27 -0.38
N ALA A 49 5.27 1.64 0.77
CA ALA A 49 4.77 2.19 2.02
C ALA A 49 5.80 1.99 3.14
N GLU A 50 5.58 2.66 4.27
CA GLU A 50 6.46 2.60 5.44
C GLU A 50 5.79 1.93 6.63
N SER A 51 4.45 1.93 6.65
CA SER A 51 3.66 1.43 7.77
C SER A 51 2.42 0.66 7.33
N ILE A 52 2.03 -0.30 8.18
CA ILE A 52 0.79 -1.07 8.07
C ILE A 52 0.09 -1.06 9.44
N ALA A 53 -1.23 -0.90 9.42
CA ALA A 53 -2.06 -1.15 10.59
C ALA A 53 -3.04 -2.30 10.32
N VAL A 54 -3.18 -3.18 11.29
CA VAL A 54 -4.03 -4.37 11.25
C VAL A 54 -5.01 -4.34 12.40
N ALA A 55 -6.28 -4.56 12.10
CA ALA A 55 -7.35 -4.73 13.09
C ALA A 55 -8.06 -6.07 12.83
N GLY A 56 -8.03 -6.96 13.83
CA GLY A 56 -8.52 -8.31 13.68
C GLY A 56 -7.78 -9.07 12.57
N ASP A 57 -8.51 -9.47 11.55
CA ASP A 57 -8.00 -10.20 10.38
C ASP A 57 -7.80 -9.32 9.14
N ARG A 58 -7.87 -7.99 9.30
CA ARG A 58 -7.86 -7.05 8.18
C ARG A 58 -6.75 -6.02 8.29
N ILE A 59 -6.14 -5.71 7.15
CA ILE A 59 -5.28 -4.55 7.00
C ILE A 59 -6.20 -3.33 6.85
N VAL A 60 -6.12 -2.39 7.80
CA VAL A 60 -6.96 -1.19 7.83
C VAL A 60 -6.23 0.07 7.35
N PHE A 61 -4.91 0.01 7.26
CA PHE A 61 -4.08 1.09 6.76
C PHE A 61 -2.80 0.57 6.13
N VAL A 62 -2.39 1.17 5.01
CA VAL A 62 -1.07 1.02 4.39
C VAL A 62 -0.64 2.40 3.89
N GLY A 63 0.51 2.90 4.31
CA GLY A 63 0.95 4.22 3.91
C GLY A 63 2.21 4.70 4.63
N ALA A 64 2.35 6.02 4.76
CA ALA A 64 3.50 6.64 5.39
C ALA A 64 3.43 6.55 6.93
N ASP A 65 4.60 6.52 7.57
CA ASP A 65 4.72 6.47 9.03
C ASP A 65 4.03 7.61 9.76
N ARG A 66 4.02 8.80 9.17
CA ARG A 66 3.38 9.98 9.74
C ARG A 66 1.85 9.83 9.87
N ASP A 67 1.25 9.03 9.00
CA ASP A 67 -0.21 8.91 8.89
C ASP A 67 -0.76 7.74 9.74
N VAL A 68 0.10 6.80 10.14
CA VAL A 68 -0.31 5.63 10.92
C VAL A 68 -0.60 5.95 12.39
N ALA A 69 -0.15 7.10 12.89
CA ALA A 69 -0.30 7.47 14.29
C ALA A 69 -1.77 7.48 14.78
N GLY A 70 -2.72 7.81 13.90
CA GLY A 70 -4.16 7.79 14.20
C GLY A 70 -4.74 6.40 14.49
N PHE A 71 -4.02 5.34 14.14
CA PHE A 71 -4.41 3.94 14.38
C PHE A 71 -3.81 3.35 15.66
N ILE A 72 -2.91 4.08 16.32
CA ILE A 72 -2.24 3.62 17.55
C ILE A 72 -3.07 4.00 18.76
N GLY A 73 -3.51 3.01 19.49
CA GLY A 73 -4.21 3.15 20.75
C GLY A 73 -3.43 2.56 21.93
N PRO A 74 -4.00 2.62 23.17
CA PRO A 74 -3.31 2.15 24.38
C PRO A 74 -3.04 0.64 24.39
N GLN A 75 -3.76 -0.14 23.60
CA GLN A 75 -3.60 -1.59 23.50
C GLN A 75 -2.99 -2.05 22.15
N THR A 76 -2.64 -1.12 21.30
CA THR A 76 -2.03 -1.41 20.00
C THR A 76 -0.60 -1.91 20.19
N ARG A 77 -0.31 -3.08 19.64
CA ARG A 77 1.06 -3.57 19.56
C ARG A 77 1.78 -2.86 18.42
N VAL A 78 2.83 -2.12 18.73
CA VAL A 78 3.67 -1.43 17.72
C VAL A 78 4.97 -2.19 17.55
N VAL A 79 5.28 -2.53 16.31
CA VAL A 79 6.53 -3.20 15.92
C VAL A 79 7.32 -2.27 15.01
N ASP A 80 8.55 -1.97 15.41
CA ASP A 80 9.50 -1.24 14.59
C ASP A 80 10.23 -2.21 13.65
N LEU A 81 10.10 -2.00 12.36
CA LEU A 81 10.72 -2.85 11.34
C LEU A 81 12.19 -2.50 11.09
N GLY A 82 12.63 -1.31 11.51
CA GLY A 82 14.02 -0.90 11.37
C GLY A 82 14.54 -0.94 9.94
N GLY A 83 13.69 -0.55 8.98
CA GLY A 83 14.00 -0.54 7.55
C GLY A 83 13.89 -1.91 6.86
N ARG A 84 13.38 -2.93 7.54
CA ARG A 84 13.21 -4.26 6.94
C ARG A 84 12.19 -4.25 5.83
N PHE A 85 12.46 -5.12 4.86
CA PHE A 85 11.59 -5.31 3.71
C PHE A 85 10.38 -6.19 4.07
N VAL A 86 9.21 -5.79 3.61
CA VAL A 86 7.94 -6.49 3.85
C VAL A 86 7.22 -6.70 2.53
N LEU A 87 6.74 -7.90 2.33
CA LEU A 87 5.94 -8.33 1.18
C LEU A 87 4.65 -8.99 1.66
N PRO A 88 3.58 -8.98 0.84
CA PRO A 88 2.48 -9.93 1.01
C PRO A 88 2.97 -11.36 1.01
N GLY A 89 2.31 -12.24 1.76
CA GLY A 89 2.62 -13.67 1.75
C GLY A 89 2.46 -14.24 0.34
N PHE A 90 3.38 -15.11 -0.04
CA PHE A 90 3.30 -15.79 -1.33
C PHE A 90 2.16 -16.80 -1.35
N GLN A 91 1.35 -16.73 -2.40
CA GLN A 91 0.30 -17.71 -2.67
C GLN A 91 0.56 -18.31 -4.04
N ASP A 92 0.95 -19.58 -4.06
CA ASP A 92 1.08 -20.34 -5.30
C ASP A 92 -0.20 -21.13 -5.54
N ARG A 93 -0.89 -20.80 -6.62
CA ARG A 93 -2.14 -21.48 -7.01
C ARG A 93 -1.89 -22.73 -7.86
N HIS A 94 -0.64 -22.95 -8.28
CA HIS A 94 -0.26 -24.07 -9.13
C HIS A 94 1.18 -24.49 -8.83
N ALA A 95 1.36 -25.33 -7.82
CA ALA A 95 2.68 -25.83 -7.43
C ALA A 95 2.77 -27.35 -7.66
N HIS A 96 3.91 -27.79 -8.11
CA HIS A 96 4.27 -29.21 -8.27
C HIS A 96 5.45 -29.57 -7.35
N PRO A 97 5.27 -29.58 -6.03
CA PRO A 97 6.39 -29.72 -5.10
C PRO A 97 7.09 -31.07 -5.21
N LEU A 98 6.35 -32.12 -5.56
CA LEU A 98 6.95 -33.47 -5.72
C LEU A 98 7.79 -33.59 -6.98
N SER A 99 7.27 -33.14 -8.13
CA SER A 99 8.02 -33.19 -9.39
C SER A 99 9.23 -32.25 -9.38
N GLY A 100 9.06 -31.02 -8.87
CA GLY A 100 10.17 -30.09 -8.72
C GLY A 100 11.27 -30.59 -7.79
N GLY A 101 10.91 -31.28 -6.70
CA GLY A 101 11.87 -31.91 -5.81
C GLY A 101 12.65 -33.04 -6.47
N VAL A 102 11.99 -33.85 -7.31
CA VAL A 102 12.65 -34.92 -8.07
C VAL A 102 13.62 -34.37 -9.12
N GLU A 103 13.22 -33.32 -9.85
CA GLU A 103 14.08 -32.68 -10.83
C GLU A 103 15.38 -32.12 -10.23
N LEU A 104 15.29 -31.53 -9.03
CA LEU A 104 16.47 -31.00 -8.32
C LEU A 104 17.44 -32.12 -7.87
N THR A 105 16.97 -33.35 -7.70
CA THR A 105 17.83 -34.49 -7.34
C THR A 105 18.44 -35.20 -8.54
N GLN A 106 18.01 -34.87 -9.77
CA GLN A 106 18.47 -35.48 -11.00
C GLN A 106 19.46 -34.64 -11.79
N CYS A 107 19.85 -33.47 -11.27
CA CYS A 107 20.91 -32.66 -11.86
C CYS A 107 22.28 -33.29 -11.54
N ASP A 108 22.83 -34.02 -12.50
CA ASP A 108 24.23 -34.41 -12.55
C ASP A 108 25.09 -33.29 -13.13
#